data_3f2611365b8dee004440bf7b71fa0599
#
_entry.id   3f2611365b8dee004440bf7b71fa0599
#
_cell.length_a   1.000
_cell.length_b   1.000
_cell.length_c   1.000
_cell.angle_alpha   90.00
_cell.angle_beta   90.00
_cell.angle_gamma   90.00
#
_symmetry.space_group_name_H-M   'P 1'
#
loop_
_entity.id
_entity.type
_entity.pdbx_description
1 polymer ?
#
loop_
_entity_poly.entity_id
_entity_poly.type
_entity_poly.pdbx_seq_one_letter_code
_entity_poly.pdbx_strand_id
1 'polypeptide(L)'
;MTDKKAQPEKSICTCNDTAETLASVGDVIDKFLHRVLDVEECAKSFIDDARKNYNENADRLRLEASKCIDIIRNEEDSDQKLYGIRQLRRCEREIDRHNNSSPVTTLEKSLFISLFASFDSFIGDLISVLYQTKAELYKNISKEIPLSEVLTFSSIDELRQHMLCEEIESLRRKSYYDQFKDLENRFSITLTQFENWPSFIECSQRRNLYTHCDGIVSKQYLTICNKVGYAFQEEPKIGDELKIGGKYFFQACHIISVVAVMLGQTLWRKILPAKIEQADTHLSRVIFDFLHMEQWQRSISISKFVLGLPKISTDEMERIFHVNYAIALKAIGKSKAAINVLDRKDWSATSNDFKLAYAVLNEEYKKAKSIMEKIGGQGDLISEIAYHDWPLFRDFRYQQEFFDGYESVYGYKYCVKLSSIVEEKKAEVESTENDDAQ
;
A
#
# COMPACT_ATOMS: atom_id res chain seq x y z
N MET A 1 2.93 16.93 58.02
CA MET A 1 2.21 16.29 56.89
C MET A 1 2.53 17.10 55.67
N THR A 2 3.52 16.67 54.89
CA THR A 2 4.01 17.36 53.67
C THR A 2 3.65 16.51 52.50
N ASP A 3 2.67 17.00 51.72
CA ASP A 3 2.24 16.38 50.46
C ASP A 3 3.37 16.45 49.42
N LYS A 4 3.96 15.31 49.10
CA LYS A 4 4.80 15.13 47.93
C LYS A 4 3.89 14.98 46.72
N LYS A 5 3.80 16.02 45.89
CA LYS A 5 3.25 15.94 44.54
C LYS A 5 4.14 15.00 43.72
N ALA A 6 3.57 13.89 43.25
CA ALA A 6 4.19 13.01 42.26
C ALA A 6 4.40 13.78 40.95
N GLN A 7 5.64 13.83 40.50
CA GLN A 7 5.97 14.27 39.13
C GLN A 7 5.54 13.19 38.12
N PRO A 8 5.01 13.54 36.95
CA PRO A 8 4.69 12.55 35.95
C PRO A 8 5.99 11.93 35.39
N GLU A 9 6.04 10.61 35.39
CA GLU A 9 7.12 9.84 34.75
C GLU A 9 7.24 10.26 33.28
N LYS A 10 8.43 10.77 32.92
CA LYS A 10 8.81 11.01 31.51
C LYS A 10 8.93 9.65 30.83
N SER A 11 8.08 9.36 29.85
CA SER A 11 8.28 8.25 28.94
C SER A 11 9.56 8.51 28.12
N ILE A 12 10.63 7.86 28.53
CA ILE A 12 11.89 7.85 27.79
C ILE A 12 11.66 7.02 26.53
N CYS A 13 11.66 7.68 25.40
CA CYS A 13 11.70 7.02 24.10
C CYS A 13 13.07 6.34 23.99
N THR A 14 13.15 5.04 24.27
CA THR A 14 14.37 4.26 24.12
C THR A 14 14.61 4.01 22.64
N CYS A 15 15.42 4.88 22.01
CA CYS A 15 16.11 4.53 20.78
C CYS A 15 17.24 3.55 21.14
N ASN A 16 17.16 2.32 20.67
CA ASN A 16 18.20 1.31 20.85
C ASN A 16 19.50 1.78 20.18
N ASP A 17 20.55 1.93 20.98
CA ASP A 17 21.92 2.11 20.55
C ASP A 17 22.49 0.79 19.99
N THR A 18 22.11 0.46 18.78
CA THR A 18 22.91 -0.38 17.88
C THR A 18 23.31 0.48 16.71
N ALA A 19 24.56 0.42 16.25
CA ALA A 19 25.04 1.08 15.04
C ALA A 19 24.34 0.49 13.82
N GLU A 20 23.02 0.76 13.70
CA GLU A 20 22.22 0.48 12.52
C GLU A 20 22.60 1.47 11.43
N THR A 21 22.94 0.93 10.27
CA THR A 21 23.06 1.71 9.03
C THR A 21 21.87 2.64 8.93
N LEU A 22 22.08 3.96 8.97
CA LEU A 22 21.02 4.97 8.89
C LEU A 22 20.07 4.61 7.73
N ALA A 23 18.80 4.36 8.03
CA ALA A 23 17.78 4.06 7.04
C ALA A 23 17.75 5.16 5.97
N SER A 24 17.64 4.80 4.71
CA SER A 24 17.48 5.76 3.62
C SER A 24 16.02 6.23 3.51
N VAL A 25 15.78 7.32 2.78
CA VAL A 25 14.41 7.76 2.45
C VAL A 25 13.65 6.66 1.68
N GLY A 26 14.36 5.90 0.83
CA GLY A 26 13.80 4.76 0.12
C GLY A 26 13.31 3.67 1.07
N ASP A 27 14.14 3.29 2.06
CA ASP A 27 13.78 2.26 3.03
C ASP A 27 12.53 2.64 3.85
N VAL A 28 12.38 3.92 4.17
CA VAL A 28 11.19 4.42 4.87
C VAL A 28 9.93 4.30 4.01
N ILE A 29 10.02 4.62 2.71
CA ILE A 29 8.92 4.45 1.77
C ILE A 29 8.58 2.97 1.63
N ASP A 30 9.57 2.10 1.41
CA ASP A 30 9.39 0.67 1.24
C ASP A 30 8.74 0.02 2.47
N LYS A 31 9.25 0.32 3.66
CA LYS A 31 8.69 -0.15 4.93
C LYS A 31 7.20 0.21 5.08
N PHE A 32 6.83 1.42 4.64
CA PHE A 32 5.43 1.82 4.66
C PHE A 32 4.58 1.06 3.62
N LEU A 33 5.09 0.91 2.39
CA LEU A 33 4.40 0.18 1.34
C LEU A 33 4.17 -1.29 1.73
N HIS A 34 5.16 -1.95 2.33
CA HIS A 34 5.00 -3.31 2.87
C HIS A 34 3.90 -3.38 3.93
N ARG A 35 3.84 -2.42 4.88
CA ARG A 35 2.76 -2.39 5.88
C ARG A 35 1.37 -2.24 5.25
N VAL A 36 1.24 -1.44 4.18
CA VAL A 36 -0.05 -1.33 3.48
C VAL A 36 -0.40 -2.65 2.79
N LEU A 37 0.57 -3.31 2.15
CA LEU A 37 0.37 -4.63 1.53
C LEU A 37 -0.01 -5.69 2.56
N ASP A 38 0.61 -5.70 3.74
CA ASP A 38 0.24 -6.60 4.84
C ASP A 38 -1.21 -6.38 5.28
N VAL A 39 -1.65 -5.13 5.41
CA VAL A 39 -3.04 -4.80 5.76
C VAL A 39 -4.02 -5.22 4.65
N GLU A 40 -3.65 -5.08 3.38
CA GLU A 40 -4.44 -5.57 2.25
C GLU A 40 -4.56 -7.10 2.26
N GLU A 41 -3.47 -7.79 2.55
CA GLU A 41 -3.45 -9.26 2.61
C GLU A 41 -4.28 -9.77 3.80
N CYS A 42 -4.19 -9.12 4.96
CA CYS A 42 -5.07 -9.39 6.09
C CYS A 42 -6.55 -9.19 5.72
N ALA A 43 -6.86 -8.12 4.98
CA ALA A 43 -8.24 -7.87 4.55
C ALA A 43 -8.75 -8.96 3.61
N LYS A 44 -7.95 -9.37 2.61
CA LYS A 44 -8.29 -10.45 1.67
C LYS A 44 -8.48 -11.79 2.37
N SER A 45 -7.59 -12.13 3.30
CA SER A 45 -7.56 -13.43 3.94
C SER A 45 -8.63 -13.59 5.01
N PHE A 46 -8.99 -12.52 5.75
CA PHE A 46 -9.77 -12.68 6.97
C PHE A 46 -11.16 -12.05 6.95
N ILE A 47 -11.46 -11.06 6.10
CA ILE A 47 -12.79 -10.41 6.12
C ILE A 47 -13.88 -11.36 5.64
N ASP A 48 -13.63 -12.08 4.54
CA ASP A 48 -14.63 -13.02 3.99
C ASP A 48 -14.80 -14.24 4.88
N ASP A 49 -13.73 -14.76 5.48
CA ASP A 49 -13.79 -15.85 6.46
C ASP A 49 -14.53 -15.42 7.73
N ALA A 50 -14.28 -14.21 8.23
CA ALA A 50 -15.01 -13.67 9.38
C ALA A 50 -16.50 -13.54 9.08
N ARG A 51 -16.86 -13.09 7.87
CA ARG A 51 -18.26 -12.97 7.40
C ARG A 51 -18.94 -14.33 7.30
N LYS A 52 -18.24 -15.32 6.72
CA LYS A 52 -18.71 -16.70 6.61
C LYS A 52 -18.97 -17.31 7.99
N ASN A 53 -17.98 -17.25 8.88
CA ASN A 53 -18.07 -17.76 10.25
C ASN A 53 -19.21 -17.09 11.04
N TYR A 54 -19.40 -15.78 10.86
CA TYR A 54 -20.48 -15.04 11.49
C TYR A 54 -21.85 -15.54 11.02
N ASN A 55 -22.04 -15.77 9.72
CA ASN A 55 -23.28 -16.28 9.15
C ASN A 55 -23.55 -17.74 9.56
N GLU A 56 -22.53 -18.60 9.49
CA GLU A 56 -22.63 -20.02 9.92
C GLU A 56 -23.02 -20.12 11.40
N ASN A 57 -22.48 -19.23 12.25
CA ASN A 57 -22.87 -19.20 13.66
C ASN A 57 -24.33 -18.78 13.84
N ALA A 58 -24.84 -17.83 13.06
CA ALA A 58 -26.25 -17.47 13.07
C ALA A 58 -27.16 -18.64 12.70
N ASP A 59 -26.80 -19.38 11.64
CA ASP A 59 -27.57 -20.52 11.17
C ASP A 59 -27.56 -21.68 12.18
N ARG A 60 -26.40 -21.92 12.80
CA ARG A 60 -26.28 -22.90 13.89
C ARG A 60 -27.22 -22.56 15.08
N LEU A 61 -27.21 -21.30 15.53
CA LEU A 61 -28.06 -20.85 16.62
C LEU A 61 -29.56 -20.98 16.31
N ARG A 62 -29.95 -20.64 15.08
CA ARG A 62 -31.34 -20.82 14.61
C ARG A 62 -31.75 -22.29 14.57
N LEU A 63 -30.88 -23.17 14.10
CA LEU A 63 -31.11 -24.62 14.09
C LEU A 63 -31.24 -25.19 15.52
N GLU A 64 -30.39 -24.77 16.44
CA GLU A 64 -30.46 -25.17 17.84
C GLU A 64 -31.79 -24.72 18.49
N ALA A 65 -32.20 -23.47 18.25
CA ALA A 65 -33.48 -22.95 18.73
C ALA A 65 -34.67 -23.76 18.15
N SER A 66 -34.64 -24.11 16.84
CA SER A 66 -35.65 -24.97 16.23
C SER A 66 -35.80 -26.34 16.89
N LYS A 67 -34.64 -27.00 17.15
CA LYS A 67 -34.62 -28.30 17.86
C LYS A 67 -35.24 -28.19 19.27
N CYS A 68 -34.97 -27.11 19.98
CA CYS A 68 -35.56 -26.88 21.29
C CYS A 68 -37.09 -26.71 21.21
N ILE A 69 -37.58 -26.02 20.16
CA ILE A 69 -39.04 -25.87 19.92
C ILE A 69 -39.69 -27.23 19.60
N ASP A 70 -39.00 -28.07 18.82
CA ASP A 70 -39.51 -29.42 18.49
C ASP A 70 -39.59 -30.30 19.74
N ILE A 71 -38.62 -30.25 20.65
CA ILE A 71 -38.69 -30.94 21.95
C ILE A 71 -39.85 -30.45 22.77
N ILE A 72 -40.06 -29.15 22.87
CA ILE A 72 -41.19 -28.57 23.64
C ILE A 72 -42.56 -29.00 23.07
N ARG A 73 -42.68 -29.16 21.75
CA ARG A 73 -43.92 -29.51 21.08
C ARG A 73 -44.23 -31.00 21.13
N ASN A 74 -43.23 -31.86 20.93
CA ASN A 74 -43.43 -33.26 20.66
C ASN A 74 -43.20 -34.18 21.87
N GLU A 75 -42.49 -33.68 22.89
CA GLU A 75 -42.19 -34.48 24.08
C GLU A 75 -43.39 -34.47 25.04
N GLU A 76 -43.69 -35.63 25.62
CA GLU A 76 -44.78 -35.76 26.62
C GLU A 76 -44.28 -35.61 28.06
N ASP A 77 -42.99 -35.92 28.31
CA ASP A 77 -42.34 -35.82 29.60
C ASP A 77 -42.17 -34.36 30.02
N SER A 78 -42.70 -34.01 31.22
CA SER A 78 -42.67 -32.68 31.79
C SER A 78 -41.25 -32.17 32.06
N ASP A 79 -40.33 -33.07 32.47
CA ASP A 79 -38.95 -32.67 32.77
C ASP A 79 -38.14 -32.39 31.48
N GLN A 80 -38.41 -33.14 30.41
CA GLN A 80 -37.83 -32.87 29.10
C GLN A 80 -38.35 -31.63 28.45
N LYS A 81 -39.62 -31.34 28.58
CA LYS A 81 -40.21 -30.04 28.15
C LYS A 81 -39.53 -28.88 28.88
N LEU A 82 -39.37 -28.98 30.20
CA LEU A 82 -38.73 -27.95 31.02
C LEU A 82 -37.26 -27.76 30.58
N TYR A 83 -36.55 -28.84 30.25
CA TYR A 83 -35.21 -28.79 29.71
C TYR A 83 -35.20 -28.03 28.35
N GLY A 84 -36.09 -28.38 27.42
CA GLY A 84 -36.27 -27.70 26.16
C GLY A 84 -36.49 -26.18 26.31
N ILE A 85 -37.35 -25.78 27.25
CA ILE A 85 -37.62 -24.37 27.53
C ILE A 85 -36.36 -23.64 28.04
N ARG A 86 -35.61 -24.27 28.93
CA ARG A 86 -34.34 -23.69 29.46
C ARG A 86 -33.33 -23.50 28.35
N GLN A 87 -33.15 -24.50 27.43
CA GLN A 87 -32.23 -24.40 26.32
C GLN A 87 -32.68 -23.36 25.32
N LEU A 88 -33.99 -23.28 24.98
CA LEU A 88 -34.51 -22.25 24.09
C LEU A 88 -34.22 -20.84 24.61
N ARG A 89 -34.44 -20.57 25.89
CA ARG A 89 -34.10 -19.27 26.49
C ARG A 89 -32.61 -18.95 26.43
N ARG A 90 -31.74 -19.97 26.45
CA ARG A 90 -30.31 -19.80 26.26
C ARG A 90 -30.00 -19.43 24.80
N CYS A 91 -30.57 -20.17 23.85
CA CYS A 91 -30.41 -19.87 22.43
C CYS A 91 -30.92 -18.47 22.08
N GLU A 92 -32.07 -18.05 22.62
CA GLU A 92 -32.60 -16.68 22.40
C GLU A 92 -31.61 -15.61 22.84
N ARG A 93 -30.99 -15.75 24.03
CA ARG A 93 -29.97 -14.81 24.52
C ARG A 93 -28.71 -14.83 23.65
N GLU A 94 -28.31 -15.98 23.13
CA GLU A 94 -27.16 -16.07 22.22
C GLU A 94 -27.48 -15.47 20.86
N ILE A 95 -28.69 -15.66 20.33
CA ILE A 95 -29.18 -15.00 19.10
C ILE A 95 -29.22 -13.48 19.29
N ASP A 96 -29.75 -12.99 20.40
CA ASP A 96 -29.79 -11.56 20.70
C ASP A 96 -28.37 -10.96 20.76
N ARG A 97 -27.43 -11.66 21.44
CA ARG A 97 -26.03 -11.23 21.47
C ARG A 97 -25.42 -11.22 20.07
N HIS A 98 -25.67 -12.27 19.28
CA HIS A 98 -25.19 -12.37 17.91
C HIS A 98 -25.73 -11.23 17.03
N ASN A 99 -27.05 -10.96 17.10
CA ASN A 99 -27.69 -9.91 16.32
C ASN A 99 -27.21 -8.49 16.71
N ASN A 100 -26.79 -8.30 17.96
CA ASN A 100 -26.24 -7.03 18.45
C ASN A 100 -24.71 -6.92 18.31
N SER A 101 -24.05 -7.93 17.73
CA SER A 101 -22.61 -7.92 17.49
C SER A 101 -22.32 -7.60 16.02
N SER A 102 -21.17 -6.95 15.76
CA SER A 102 -20.72 -6.59 14.41
C SER A 102 -19.22 -6.85 14.22
N PRO A 103 -18.76 -8.11 14.39
CA PRO A 103 -17.32 -8.42 14.37
C PRO A 103 -16.68 -8.14 13.02
N VAL A 104 -17.39 -8.37 11.91
CA VAL A 104 -16.90 -8.07 10.56
C VAL A 104 -16.66 -6.57 10.38
N THR A 105 -17.66 -5.76 10.75
CA THR A 105 -17.54 -4.30 10.68
C THR A 105 -16.42 -3.78 11.61
N THR A 106 -16.26 -4.39 12.79
CA THR A 106 -15.17 -4.05 13.71
C THR A 106 -13.81 -4.36 13.10
N LEU A 107 -13.66 -5.50 12.42
CA LEU A 107 -12.44 -5.87 11.71
C LEU A 107 -12.14 -4.88 10.56
N GLU A 108 -13.13 -4.59 9.71
CA GLU A 108 -13.01 -3.62 8.62
C GLU A 108 -12.58 -2.23 9.14
N LYS A 109 -13.22 -1.73 10.21
CA LYS A 109 -12.86 -0.47 10.86
C LYS A 109 -11.44 -0.49 11.41
N SER A 110 -11.04 -1.58 12.07
CA SER A 110 -9.71 -1.72 12.69
C SER A 110 -8.60 -1.73 11.63
N LEU A 111 -8.77 -2.49 10.55
CA LEU A 111 -7.82 -2.51 9.44
C LEU A 111 -7.71 -1.14 8.76
N PHE A 112 -8.84 -0.46 8.54
CA PHE A 112 -8.83 0.88 7.95
C PHE A 112 -8.11 1.92 8.84
N ILE A 113 -8.36 1.90 10.15
CA ILE A 113 -7.68 2.80 11.10
C ILE A 113 -6.19 2.50 11.17
N SER A 114 -5.77 1.22 11.06
CA SER A 114 -4.37 0.81 11.10
C SER A 114 -3.53 1.36 9.94
N LEU A 115 -4.14 1.60 8.76
CA LEU A 115 -3.49 2.26 7.63
C LEU A 115 -2.98 3.66 8.02
N PHE A 116 -3.80 4.42 8.75
CA PHE A 116 -3.44 5.77 9.17
C PHE A 116 -2.44 5.77 10.33
N ALA A 117 -2.51 4.81 11.24
CA ALA A 117 -1.47 4.63 12.25
C ALA A 117 -0.10 4.34 11.61
N SER A 118 -0.09 3.52 10.54
CA SER A 118 1.10 3.26 9.74
C SER A 118 1.59 4.51 9.00
N PHE A 119 0.67 5.34 8.49
CA PHE A 119 0.99 6.59 7.81
C PHE A 119 1.56 7.65 8.79
N ASP A 120 1.03 7.75 10.01
CA ASP A 120 1.58 8.60 11.06
C ASP A 120 3.02 8.20 11.43
N SER A 121 3.30 6.88 11.52
CA SER A 121 4.68 6.36 11.67
C SER A 121 5.55 6.75 10.49
N PHE A 122 5.06 6.56 9.26
CA PHE A 122 5.78 6.89 8.04
C PHE A 122 6.20 8.37 7.98
N ILE A 123 5.29 9.30 8.29
CA ILE A 123 5.62 10.73 8.34
C ILE A 123 6.73 10.99 9.35
N GLY A 124 6.67 10.42 10.54
CA GLY A 124 7.70 10.57 11.56
C GLY A 124 9.06 10.01 11.14
N ASP A 125 9.07 8.79 10.61
CA ASP A 125 10.29 8.13 10.11
C ASP A 125 10.90 8.95 8.95
N LEU A 126 10.06 9.44 8.02
CA LEU A 126 10.49 10.26 6.88
C LEU A 126 11.15 11.58 7.33
N ILE A 127 10.51 12.32 8.22
CA ILE A 127 11.07 13.58 8.75
C ILE A 127 12.37 13.28 9.51
N SER A 128 12.40 12.23 10.34
CA SER A 128 13.59 11.82 11.09
C SER A 128 14.79 11.58 10.18
N VAL A 129 14.62 10.77 9.13
CA VAL A 129 15.70 10.45 8.18
C VAL A 129 16.18 11.69 7.43
N LEU A 130 15.28 12.58 7.03
CA LEU A 130 15.66 13.81 6.34
C LEU A 130 16.49 14.74 7.22
N TYR A 131 16.10 14.92 8.50
CA TYR A 131 16.84 15.76 9.45
C TYR A 131 18.20 15.14 9.82
N GLN A 132 18.25 13.82 9.99
CA GLN A 132 19.51 13.10 10.25
C GLN A 132 20.48 13.18 9.05
N THR A 133 19.95 13.09 7.82
CA THR A 133 20.77 13.16 6.61
C THR A 133 21.26 14.59 6.31
N LYS A 134 20.49 15.63 6.68
CA LYS A 134 20.79 17.03 6.40
C LYS A 134 20.67 17.89 7.66
N ALA A 135 21.76 17.94 8.43
CA ALA A 135 21.78 18.62 9.72
C ALA A 135 21.40 20.12 9.67
N GLU A 136 21.55 20.78 8.50
CA GLU A 136 21.11 22.19 8.35
C GLU A 136 19.61 22.38 8.57
N LEU A 137 18.79 21.33 8.43
CA LEU A 137 17.36 21.42 8.68
C LEU A 137 17.03 21.74 10.13
N TYR A 138 17.89 21.39 11.08
CA TYR A 138 17.70 21.74 12.49
C TYR A 138 17.62 23.25 12.72
N LYS A 139 18.24 24.06 11.85
CA LYS A 139 18.14 25.53 11.90
C LYS A 139 16.72 26.06 11.65
N ASN A 140 15.85 25.24 11.05
CA ASN A 140 14.48 25.61 10.74
C ASN A 140 13.50 25.28 11.88
N ILE A 141 13.97 24.64 12.95
CA ILE A 141 13.17 24.39 14.15
C ILE A 141 13.16 25.69 14.95
N SER A 142 11.99 26.33 15.02
CA SER A 142 11.81 27.64 15.66
C SER A 142 11.51 27.56 17.17
N LYS A 143 11.49 26.34 17.73
CA LYS A 143 11.16 26.14 19.13
C LYS A 143 12.28 26.62 20.04
N GLU A 144 11.94 27.48 21.01
CA GLU A 144 12.85 27.91 22.07
C GLU A 144 12.85 26.90 23.20
N ILE A 145 14.05 26.58 23.72
CA ILE A 145 14.24 25.71 24.87
C ILE A 145 14.85 26.54 26.00
N PRO A 146 14.30 26.49 27.21
CA PRO A 146 14.88 27.14 28.36
C PRO A 146 16.29 26.64 28.66
N LEU A 147 17.21 27.51 29.04
CA LEU A 147 18.59 27.12 29.36
C LEU A 147 18.65 26.04 30.44
N SER A 148 17.74 26.10 31.44
CA SER A 148 17.63 25.06 32.47
C SER A 148 17.37 23.67 31.92
N GLU A 149 16.64 23.56 30.82
CA GLU A 149 16.37 22.30 30.12
C GLU A 149 17.56 21.89 29.26
N VAL A 150 18.18 22.84 28.54
CA VAL A 150 19.41 22.57 27.76
C VAL A 150 20.51 21.95 28.61
N LEU A 151 20.67 22.41 29.85
CA LEU A 151 21.68 21.91 30.80
C LEU A 151 21.41 20.48 31.31
N THR A 152 20.25 19.90 31.02
CA THR A 152 19.93 18.50 31.38
C THR A 152 20.41 17.48 30.35
N PHE A 153 20.79 17.93 29.14
CA PHE A 153 21.25 17.03 28.07
C PHE A 153 22.76 16.80 28.17
N SER A 154 23.17 15.55 27.92
CA SER A 154 24.59 15.13 28.00
C SER A 154 25.39 15.55 26.77
N SER A 155 24.70 15.82 25.63
CA SER A 155 25.31 16.20 24.37
C SER A 155 24.39 17.07 23.50
N ILE A 156 24.98 17.78 22.54
CA ILE A 156 24.23 18.52 21.51
C ILE A 156 23.42 17.57 20.63
N ASP A 157 23.88 16.35 20.40
CA ASP A 157 23.15 15.39 19.57
C ASP A 157 21.91 14.85 20.30
N GLU A 158 21.99 14.62 21.62
CA GLU A 158 20.83 14.31 22.44
C GLU A 158 19.79 15.43 22.41
N LEU A 159 20.23 16.69 22.57
CA LEU A 159 19.36 17.84 22.42
C LEU A 159 18.69 17.92 21.04
N ARG A 160 19.45 17.67 19.96
CA ARG A 160 18.90 17.64 18.59
C ARG A 160 17.85 16.56 18.43
N GLN A 161 18.10 15.36 18.93
CA GLN A 161 17.14 14.25 18.87
C GLN A 161 15.86 14.60 19.65
N HIS A 162 15.99 15.17 20.84
CA HIS A 162 14.85 15.60 21.64
C HIS A 162 14.01 16.65 20.88
N MET A 163 14.65 17.68 20.33
CA MET A 163 13.97 18.71 19.53
C MET A 163 13.25 18.13 18.31
N LEU A 164 13.89 17.16 17.63
CA LEU A 164 13.30 16.50 16.46
C LEU A 164 12.08 15.66 16.86
N CYS A 165 12.16 14.90 17.95
CA CYS A 165 11.03 14.12 18.46
C CYS A 165 9.82 15.02 18.77
N GLU A 166 10.04 16.15 19.47
CA GLU A 166 8.98 17.09 19.77
C GLU A 166 8.39 17.76 18.53
N GLU A 167 9.22 18.05 17.52
CA GLU A 167 8.78 18.60 16.23
C GLU A 167 7.89 17.59 15.49
N ILE A 168 8.31 16.32 15.44
CA ILE A 168 7.53 15.23 14.83
C ILE A 168 6.20 15.04 15.56
N GLU A 169 6.20 15.05 16.90
CA GLU A 169 4.97 14.95 17.66
C GLU A 169 4.03 16.13 17.43
N SER A 170 4.58 17.35 17.38
CA SER A 170 3.81 18.55 17.07
C SER A 170 3.16 18.45 15.69
N LEU A 171 3.89 17.94 14.70
CA LEU A 171 3.38 17.70 13.35
C LEU A 171 2.25 16.65 13.37
N ARG A 172 2.45 15.51 14.02
CA ARG A 172 1.48 14.40 14.09
C ARG A 172 0.16 14.77 14.78
N ARG A 173 0.16 15.76 15.70
CA ARG A 173 -1.06 16.26 16.38
C ARG A 173 -1.96 17.08 15.46
N LYS A 174 -1.43 17.57 14.32
CA LYS A 174 -2.21 18.35 13.33
C LYS A 174 -3.07 17.42 12.49
N SER A 175 -4.15 17.97 11.91
CA SER A 175 -4.88 17.26 10.86
C SER A 175 -3.96 17.01 9.65
N TYR A 176 -4.21 15.96 8.85
CA TYR A 176 -3.38 15.72 7.65
C TYR A 176 -3.39 16.89 6.67
N TYR A 177 -4.51 17.60 6.58
CA TYR A 177 -4.58 18.85 5.82
C TYR A 177 -3.54 19.86 6.31
N ASP A 178 -3.47 20.07 7.62
CA ASP A 178 -2.55 21.05 8.23
C ASP A 178 -1.11 20.52 8.23
N GLN A 179 -0.89 19.20 8.39
CA GLN A 179 0.44 18.57 8.25
C GLN A 179 1.04 18.85 6.88
N PHE A 180 0.28 18.61 5.81
CA PHE A 180 0.76 18.83 4.44
C PHE A 180 0.99 20.31 4.16
N LYS A 181 0.11 21.21 4.65
CA LYS A 181 0.31 22.67 4.55
C LYS A 181 1.56 23.13 5.32
N ASP A 182 1.83 22.56 6.47
CA ASP A 182 3.03 22.87 7.24
C ASP A 182 4.30 22.43 6.48
N LEU A 183 4.29 21.20 5.90
CA LEU A 183 5.40 20.71 5.07
C LEU A 183 5.58 21.55 3.80
N GLU A 184 4.50 21.97 3.13
CA GLU A 184 4.56 22.89 1.98
C GLU A 184 5.27 24.20 2.34
N ASN A 185 4.86 24.82 3.45
CA ASN A 185 5.44 26.09 3.91
C ASN A 185 6.91 25.92 4.34
N ARG A 186 7.20 24.88 5.11
CA ARG A 186 8.53 24.60 5.66
C ARG A 186 9.58 24.33 4.58
N PHE A 187 9.23 23.55 3.57
CA PHE A 187 10.16 23.14 2.53
C PHE A 187 9.96 23.85 1.19
N SER A 188 9.03 24.80 1.10
CA SER A 188 8.70 25.52 -0.14
C SER A 188 8.46 24.55 -1.30
N ILE A 189 7.52 23.63 -1.11
CA ILE A 189 7.07 22.59 -2.05
C ILE A 189 5.56 22.66 -2.22
N THR A 190 5.03 21.92 -3.18
CA THR A 190 3.59 21.78 -3.41
C THR A 190 3.19 20.33 -3.27
N LEU A 191 2.31 20.03 -2.33
CA LEU A 191 1.81 18.69 -2.02
C LEU A 191 0.30 18.56 -2.26
N THR A 192 -0.44 19.65 -2.03
CA THR A 192 -1.91 19.68 -2.12
C THR A 192 -2.43 19.69 -3.56
N GLN A 193 -1.55 19.66 -4.57
CA GLN A 193 -1.89 19.50 -5.98
C GLN A 193 -1.74 18.05 -6.50
N PHE A 194 -1.40 17.09 -5.65
CA PHE A 194 -1.43 15.69 -6.05
C PHE A 194 -2.84 15.31 -6.54
N GLU A 195 -2.92 14.57 -7.65
CA GLU A 195 -4.21 14.12 -8.22
C GLU A 195 -5.08 13.42 -7.17
N ASN A 196 -4.45 12.66 -6.27
CA ASN A 196 -5.13 11.90 -5.20
C ASN A 196 -5.38 12.70 -3.91
N TRP A 197 -5.01 13.99 -3.86
CA TRP A 197 -5.12 14.79 -2.65
C TRP A 197 -6.53 14.89 -2.09
N PRO A 198 -7.58 15.21 -2.89
CA PRO A 198 -8.94 15.28 -2.36
C PRO A 198 -9.41 13.95 -1.77
N SER A 199 -9.09 12.85 -2.45
CA SER A 199 -9.44 11.50 -1.99
C SER A 199 -8.66 11.08 -0.74
N PHE A 200 -7.40 11.47 -0.62
CA PHE A 200 -6.61 11.23 0.59
C PHE A 200 -7.20 11.97 1.81
N ILE A 201 -7.59 13.22 1.61
CA ILE A 201 -8.22 14.00 2.69
C ILE A 201 -9.58 13.40 3.06
N GLU A 202 -10.40 12.98 2.09
CA GLU A 202 -11.66 12.28 2.39
C GLU A 202 -11.42 11.03 3.22
N CYS A 203 -10.48 10.16 2.82
CA CYS A 203 -10.11 8.97 3.59
C CYS A 203 -9.69 9.33 5.02
N SER A 204 -8.91 10.39 5.19
CA SER A 204 -8.46 10.86 6.50
C SER A 204 -9.62 11.36 7.38
N GLN A 205 -10.57 12.09 6.79
CA GLN A 205 -11.76 12.55 7.50
C GLN A 205 -12.71 11.40 7.84
N ARG A 206 -12.84 10.40 6.96
CA ARG A 206 -13.61 9.19 7.24
C ARG A 206 -12.98 8.39 8.39
N ARG A 207 -11.66 8.28 8.44
CA ARG A 207 -10.97 7.68 9.61
C ARG A 207 -11.33 8.42 10.90
N ASN A 208 -11.35 9.76 10.88
CA ASN A 208 -11.74 10.54 12.05
C ASN A 208 -13.20 10.28 12.47
N LEU A 209 -14.14 10.14 11.51
CA LEU A 209 -15.50 9.72 11.82
C LEU A 209 -15.53 8.37 12.53
N TYR A 210 -14.78 7.37 12.03
CA TYR A 210 -14.73 6.05 12.68
C TYR A 210 -14.06 6.06 14.04
N THR A 211 -13.10 6.92 14.25
CA THR A 211 -12.40 7.01 15.54
C THR A 211 -13.23 7.72 16.62
N HIS A 212 -14.07 8.69 16.23
CA HIS A 212 -14.73 9.60 17.19
C HIS A 212 -16.25 9.63 17.09
N CYS A 213 -16.84 9.15 16.00
CA CYS A 213 -18.29 9.32 15.69
C CYS A 213 -18.91 8.05 15.11
N ASP A 214 -18.33 6.87 15.27
CA ASP A 214 -18.83 5.58 14.75
C ASP A 214 -19.17 5.57 13.26
N GLY A 215 -18.52 6.42 12.46
CA GLY A 215 -18.77 6.55 11.03
C GLY A 215 -19.92 7.48 10.65
N ILE A 216 -20.51 8.18 11.63
CA ILE A 216 -21.61 9.12 11.39
C ILE A 216 -21.09 10.43 10.80
N VAL A 217 -21.66 10.83 9.67
CA VAL A 217 -21.27 12.05 8.94
C VAL A 217 -21.52 13.30 9.78
N SER A 218 -20.44 14.08 9.97
CA SER A 218 -20.47 15.35 10.67
C SER A 218 -20.40 16.54 9.70
N LYS A 219 -20.83 17.72 10.16
CA LYS A 219 -20.67 18.97 9.40
C LYS A 219 -19.20 19.24 9.05
N GLN A 220 -18.25 18.91 9.96
CA GLN A 220 -16.83 19.10 9.75
C GLN A 220 -16.31 18.22 8.59
N TYR A 221 -16.73 16.96 8.51
CA TYR A 221 -16.40 16.05 7.42
C TYR A 221 -16.75 16.67 6.05
N LEU A 222 -18.01 17.07 5.86
CA LEU A 222 -18.47 17.68 4.62
C LEU A 222 -17.72 18.99 4.31
N THR A 223 -17.54 19.85 5.31
CA THR A 223 -16.84 21.12 5.12
C THR A 223 -15.40 20.93 4.62
N ILE A 224 -14.68 19.96 5.17
CA ILE A 224 -13.28 19.70 4.77
C ILE A 224 -13.22 19.03 3.40
N CYS A 225 -14.07 18.04 3.13
CA CYS A 225 -14.13 17.36 1.83
C CYS A 225 -14.46 18.35 0.70
N ASN A 226 -15.45 19.23 0.90
CA ASN A 226 -15.80 20.27 -0.06
C ASN A 226 -14.68 21.30 -0.25
N LYS A 227 -13.99 21.70 0.84
CA LYS A 227 -12.84 22.63 0.79
C LYS A 227 -11.72 22.14 -0.09
N VAL A 228 -11.45 20.81 -0.12
CA VAL A 228 -10.41 20.22 -0.96
C VAL A 228 -10.89 19.81 -2.35
N GLY A 229 -12.17 20.02 -2.66
CA GLY A 229 -12.75 19.69 -3.96
C GLY A 229 -12.98 18.19 -4.15
N TYR A 230 -13.23 17.44 -3.07
CA TYR A 230 -13.58 16.02 -3.20
C TYR A 230 -14.93 15.87 -3.88
N ALA A 231 -14.98 15.10 -4.97
CA ALA A 231 -16.17 14.84 -5.73
C ALA A 231 -16.89 13.59 -5.17
N PHE A 232 -17.95 13.78 -4.43
CA PHE A 232 -18.81 12.69 -4.00
C PHE A 232 -19.55 12.10 -5.20
N GLN A 233 -19.69 10.77 -5.26
CA GLN A 233 -20.62 10.13 -6.22
C GLN A 233 -22.07 10.48 -5.86
N GLU A 234 -22.37 10.42 -4.55
CA GLU A 234 -23.59 10.86 -3.92
C GLU A 234 -23.17 11.54 -2.60
N GLU A 235 -23.51 12.82 -2.44
CA GLU A 235 -23.11 13.58 -1.25
C GLU A 235 -23.92 13.10 -0.05
N PRO A 236 -23.26 12.57 1.00
CA PRO A 236 -23.96 12.08 2.18
C PRO A 236 -24.51 13.26 3.00
N LYS A 237 -25.59 13.01 3.74
CA LYS A 237 -26.18 14.00 4.66
C LYS A 237 -25.56 13.88 6.05
N ILE A 238 -25.62 14.97 6.80
CA ILE A 238 -25.25 14.95 8.23
C ILE A 238 -26.14 13.94 8.95
N GLY A 239 -25.53 13.01 9.69
CA GLY A 239 -26.21 11.94 10.39
C GLY A 239 -26.24 10.60 9.64
N ASP A 240 -25.88 10.57 8.37
CA ASP A 240 -25.75 9.30 7.63
C ASP A 240 -24.58 8.48 8.15
N GLU A 241 -24.71 7.16 8.16
CA GLU A 241 -23.60 6.26 8.49
C GLU A 241 -22.84 5.89 7.21
N LEU A 242 -21.55 6.20 7.16
CA LEU A 242 -20.66 5.74 6.09
C LEU A 242 -20.18 4.32 6.40
N LYS A 243 -20.07 3.47 5.39
CA LYS A 243 -19.54 2.10 5.53
C LYS A 243 -18.18 1.96 4.85
N ILE A 244 -17.32 1.10 5.42
CA ILE A 244 -16.07 0.68 4.79
C ILE A 244 -16.37 -0.64 4.09
N GLY A 245 -16.87 -0.56 2.83
CA GLY A 245 -16.98 -1.77 2.00
C GLY A 245 -15.63 -2.11 1.37
N GLY A 246 -15.45 -3.37 0.95
CA GLY A 246 -14.17 -3.85 0.39
C GLY A 246 -13.63 -2.96 -0.75
N LYS A 247 -14.49 -2.54 -1.68
CA LYS A 247 -14.08 -1.63 -2.76
C LYS A 247 -13.47 -0.32 -2.24
N TYR A 248 -14.12 0.30 -1.26
CA TYR A 248 -13.61 1.54 -0.66
C TYR A 248 -12.31 1.31 0.10
N PHE A 249 -12.22 0.21 0.85
CA PHE A 249 -11.02 -0.15 1.60
C PHE A 249 -9.79 -0.28 0.70
N PHE A 250 -9.87 -1.07 -0.38
CA PHE A 250 -8.75 -1.25 -1.32
C PHE A 250 -8.45 0.04 -2.09
N GLN A 251 -9.44 0.87 -2.37
CA GLN A 251 -9.22 2.20 -2.93
C GLN A 251 -8.47 3.11 -1.95
N ALA A 252 -8.78 3.06 -0.66
CA ALA A 252 -8.05 3.81 0.37
C ALA A 252 -6.59 3.34 0.49
N CYS A 253 -6.32 2.02 0.46
CA CYS A 253 -4.97 1.47 0.42
C CYS A 253 -4.19 2.00 -0.79
N HIS A 254 -4.82 2.00 -1.97
CA HIS A 254 -4.23 2.58 -3.18
C HIS A 254 -3.86 4.05 -2.99
N ILE A 255 -4.81 4.88 -2.54
CA ILE A 255 -4.63 6.33 -2.38
C ILE A 255 -3.51 6.63 -1.39
N ILE A 256 -3.53 5.97 -0.23
CA ILE A 256 -2.56 6.19 0.85
C ILE A 256 -1.14 5.78 0.39
N SER A 257 -1.00 4.63 -0.32
CA SER A 257 0.28 4.20 -0.89
C SER A 257 0.84 5.22 -1.87
N VAL A 258 0.01 5.67 -2.81
CA VAL A 258 0.43 6.63 -3.85
C VAL A 258 0.83 7.97 -3.23
N VAL A 259 0.04 8.49 -2.28
CA VAL A 259 0.34 9.75 -1.59
C VAL A 259 1.63 9.65 -0.77
N ALA A 260 1.89 8.50 -0.11
CA ALA A 260 3.13 8.28 0.63
C ALA A 260 4.36 8.32 -0.29
N VAL A 261 4.31 7.63 -1.44
CA VAL A 261 5.39 7.66 -2.44
C VAL A 261 5.60 9.09 -2.95
N MET A 262 4.53 9.79 -3.33
CA MET A 262 4.61 11.17 -3.83
C MET A 262 5.20 12.12 -2.78
N LEU A 263 4.76 12.02 -1.52
CA LEU A 263 5.27 12.83 -0.41
C LEU A 263 6.76 12.55 -0.17
N GLY A 264 7.13 11.28 -0.02
CA GLY A 264 8.52 10.88 0.21
C GLY A 264 9.45 11.33 -0.90
N GLN A 265 9.06 11.10 -2.16
CA GLN A 265 9.83 11.48 -3.34
C GLN A 265 9.94 13.01 -3.49
N THR A 266 8.89 13.76 -3.23
CA THR A 266 8.91 15.23 -3.31
C THR A 266 9.88 15.81 -2.27
N LEU A 267 9.82 15.35 -1.03
CA LEU A 267 10.72 15.78 0.04
C LEU A 267 12.16 15.32 -0.22
N TRP A 268 12.37 14.09 -0.67
CA TRP A 268 13.70 13.56 -1.00
C TRP A 268 14.41 14.45 -2.04
N ARG A 269 13.76 14.69 -3.18
CA ARG A 269 14.31 15.50 -4.28
C ARG A 269 14.54 16.96 -3.88
N LYS A 270 13.66 17.53 -3.07
CA LYS A 270 13.79 18.91 -2.60
C LYS A 270 14.94 19.07 -1.61
N ILE A 271 15.07 18.16 -0.66
CA ILE A 271 16.01 18.29 0.45
C ILE A 271 17.40 17.77 0.07
N LEU A 272 17.45 16.69 -0.73
CA LEU A 272 18.68 16.00 -1.13
C LEU A 272 18.84 15.97 -2.67
N PRO A 273 18.91 17.13 -3.36
CA PRO A 273 18.95 17.20 -4.82
C PRO A 273 20.18 16.51 -5.43
N ALA A 274 21.27 16.34 -4.69
CA ALA A 274 22.45 15.59 -5.12
C ALA A 274 22.18 14.07 -5.20
N LYS A 275 21.11 13.56 -4.58
CA LYS A 275 20.73 12.14 -4.56
C LYS A 275 19.56 11.82 -5.52
N ILE A 276 19.36 12.65 -6.55
CA ILE A 276 18.24 12.50 -7.49
C ILE A 276 18.28 11.16 -8.24
N GLU A 277 19.48 10.67 -8.58
CA GLU A 277 19.67 9.38 -9.25
C GLU A 277 19.21 8.22 -8.36
N GLN A 278 19.55 8.25 -7.07
CA GLN A 278 19.07 7.25 -6.10
C GLN A 278 17.53 7.32 -5.94
N ALA A 279 16.96 8.54 -5.95
CA ALA A 279 15.52 8.72 -5.87
C ALA A 279 14.79 8.17 -7.11
N ASP A 280 15.37 8.34 -8.32
CA ASP A 280 14.82 7.79 -9.57
C ASP A 280 14.93 6.26 -9.61
N THR A 281 16.07 5.71 -9.22
CA THR A 281 16.28 4.25 -9.16
C THR A 281 15.28 3.61 -8.21
N HIS A 282 15.10 4.19 -7.02
CA HIS A 282 14.10 3.71 -6.06
C HIS A 282 12.67 3.79 -6.65
N LEU A 283 12.32 4.91 -7.28
CA LEU A 283 10.98 5.14 -7.83
C LEU A 283 10.70 4.19 -9.00
N SER A 284 11.71 3.92 -9.86
CA SER A 284 11.61 2.92 -10.93
C SER A 284 11.35 1.53 -10.37
N ARG A 285 12.05 1.14 -9.29
CA ARG A 285 11.83 -0.14 -8.61
C ARG A 285 10.42 -0.23 -8.02
N VAL A 286 9.94 0.80 -7.33
CA VAL A 286 8.57 0.82 -6.78
C VAL A 286 7.51 0.65 -7.88
N ILE A 287 7.70 1.31 -9.03
CA ILE A 287 6.79 1.14 -10.18
C ILE A 287 6.86 -0.30 -10.72
N PHE A 288 8.08 -0.84 -10.86
CA PHE A 288 8.30 -2.21 -11.32
C PHE A 288 7.63 -3.24 -10.40
N ASP A 289 7.80 -3.10 -9.08
CA ASP A 289 7.19 -3.99 -8.08
C ASP A 289 5.67 -3.96 -8.18
N PHE A 290 5.06 -2.78 -8.36
CA PHE A 290 3.62 -2.68 -8.56
C PHE A 290 3.16 -3.26 -9.91
N LEU A 291 3.96 -3.16 -10.97
CA LEU A 291 3.68 -3.83 -12.25
C LEU A 291 3.71 -5.36 -12.10
N HIS A 292 4.71 -5.88 -11.39
CA HIS A 292 4.87 -7.31 -11.13
C HIS A 292 3.73 -7.88 -10.28
N MET A 293 3.27 -7.10 -9.28
CA MET A 293 2.10 -7.45 -8.45
C MET A 293 0.75 -7.17 -9.13
N GLU A 294 0.72 -6.80 -10.40
CA GLU A 294 -0.48 -6.41 -11.16
C GLU A 294 -1.27 -5.24 -10.54
N GLN A 295 -0.61 -4.42 -9.74
CA GLN A 295 -1.18 -3.22 -9.12
C GLN A 295 -1.18 -2.03 -10.12
N TRP A 296 -1.81 -2.25 -11.29
CA TRP A 296 -1.74 -1.36 -12.46
C TRP A 296 -2.11 0.08 -12.15
N GLN A 297 -3.13 0.31 -11.32
CA GLN A 297 -3.57 1.67 -10.98
C GLN A 297 -2.53 2.43 -10.13
N ARG A 298 -1.81 1.74 -9.22
CA ARG A 298 -0.70 2.34 -8.46
C ARG A 298 0.43 2.73 -9.38
N SER A 299 0.83 1.82 -10.28
CA SER A 299 1.86 2.09 -11.29
C SER A 299 1.48 3.28 -12.17
N ILE A 300 0.23 3.38 -12.64
CA ILE A 300 -0.28 4.50 -13.43
C ILE A 300 -0.18 5.83 -12.65
N SER A 301 -0.67 5.86 -11.42
CA SER A 301 -0.67 7.08 -10.60
C SER A 301 0.74 7.58 -10.32
N ILE A 302 1.67 6.67 -9.98
CA ILE A 302 3.06 7.01 -9.71
C ILE A 302 3.79 7.39 -11.00
N SER A 303 3.53 6.71 -12.13
CA SER A 303 4.12 7.06 -13.43
C SER A 303 3.70 8.44 -13.91
N LYS A 304 2.42 8.81 -13.74
CA LYS A 304 1.96 10.17 -14.01
C LYS A 304 2.70 11.22 -13.16
N PHE A 305 2.87 10.91 -11.88
CA PHE A 305 3.59 11.80 -10.96
C PHE A 305 5.04 11.99 -11.41
N VAL A 306 5.78 10.91 -11.69
CA VAL A 306 7.20 11.03 -12.05
C VAL A 306 7.41 11.74 -13.37
N LEU A 307 6.57 11.49 -14.39
CA LEU A 307 6.64 12.18 -15.68
C LEU A 307 6.21 13.66 -15.62
N GLY A 308 5.59 14.08 -14.52
CA GLY A 308 5.30 15.48 -14.20
C GLY A 308 6.39 16.18 -13.38
N LEU A 309 7.44 15.47 -12.95
CA LEU A 309 8.52 16.06 -12.17
C LEU A 309 9.39 17.01 -13.04
N PRO A 310 9.90 18.10 -12.47
CA PRO A 310 10.68 19.08 -13.22
C PRO A 310 12.04 18.56 -13.68
N LYS A 311 12.55 17.50 -13.05
CA LYS A 311 13.84 16.90 -13.37
C LYS A 311 13.83 15.40 -13.06
N ILE A 312 14.31 14.62 -14.02
CA ILE A 312 14.70 13.21 -13.90
C ILE A 312 16.21 13.14 -14.10
N SER A 313 16.90 12.18 -13.48
CA SER A 313 18.36 12.11 -13.45
C SER A 313 19.00 11.94 -14.85
N THR A 314 18.44 11.03 -15.66
CA THR A 314 18.94 10.69 -16.99
C THR A 314 17.80 10.49 -17.98
N ASP A 315 18.09 10.65 -19.29
CA ASP A 315 17.13 10.32 -20.37
C ASP A 315 16.78 8.83 -20.38
N GLU A 316 17.73 7.98 -20.03
CA GLU A 316 17.50 6.53 -19.89
C GLU A 316 16.44 6.23 -18.83
N MET A 317 16.56 6.82 -17.65
CA MET A 317 15.58 6.66 -16.56
C MET A 317 14.21 7.21 -16.96
N GLU A 318 14.17 8.32 -17.65
CA GLU A 318 12.89 8.88 -18.18
C GLU A 318 12.23 7.93 -19.17
N ARG A 319 13.00 7.25 -20.03
CA ARG A 319 12.49 6.22 -20.96
C ARG A 319 11.96 4.99 -20.21
N ILE A 320 12.65 4.54 -19.18
CA ILE A 320 12.16 3.45 -18.31
C ILE A 320 10.78 3.81 -17.73
N PHE A 321 10.61 5.03 -17.24
CA PHE A 321 9.30 5.50 -16.74
C PHE A 321 8.21 5.53 -17.81
N HIS A 322 8.53 5.95 -19.04
CA HIS A 322 7.59 5.90 -20.16
C HIS A 322 7.17 4.47 -20.51
N VAL A 323 8.14 3.54 -20.59
CA VAL A 323 7.88 2.11 -20.85
C VAL A 323 7.00 1.51 -19.76
N ASN A 324 7.35 1.70 -18.50
CA ASN A 324 6.59 1.15 -17.36
C ASN A 324 5.16 1.73 -17.31
N TYR A 325 4.99 3.01 -17.61
CA TYR A 325 3.68 3.62 -17.70
C TYR A 325 2.84 3.02 -18.85
N ALA A 326 3.44 2.83 -20.01
CA ALA A 326 2.77 2.21 -21.15
C ALA A 326 2.35 0.76 -20.85
N ILE A 327 3.18 -0.03 -20.16
CA ILE A 327 2.85 -1.38 -19.70
C ILE A 327 1.57 -1.35 -18.83
N ALA A 328 1.53 -0.49 -17.81
CA ALA A 328 0.38 -0.38 -16.92
C ALA A 328 -0.89 0.04 -17.66
N LEU A 329 -0.79 0.98 -18.63
CA LEU A 329 -1.93 1.42 -19.42
C LEU A 329 -2.45 0.31 -20.34
N LYS A 330 -1.57 -0.47 -20.98
CA LYS A 330 -1.98 -1.62 -21.80
C LYS A 330 -2.68 -2.68 -20.95
N ALA A 331 -2.14 -2.98 -19.78
CA ALA A 331 -2.71 -3.98 -18.88
C ALA A 331 -4.17 -3.69 -18.48
N ILE A 332 -4.55 -2.40 -18.43
CA ILE A 332 -5.95 -1.99 -18.16
C ILE A 332 -6.76 -1.69 -19.44
N GLY A 333 -6.29 -2.15 -20.61
CA GLY A 333 -6.99 -1.99 -21.90
C GLY A 333 -6.91 -0.61 -22.53
N LYS A 334 -6.06 0.31 -22.04
CA LYS A 334 -5.90 1.67 -22.56
C LYS A 334 -4.77 1.76 -23.59
N SER A 335 -4.76 0.88 -24.61
CA SER A 335 -3.68 0.78 -25.61
C SER A 335 -3.39 2.10 -26.34
N LYS A 336 -4.42 2.86 -26.72
CA LYS A 336 -4.22 4.18 -27.36
C LYS A 336 -3.47 5.17 -26.46
N ALA A 337 -3.77 5.16 -25.16
CA ALA A 337 -3.08 6.02 -24.21
C ALA A 337 -1.64 5.57 -23.98
N ALA A 338 -1.37 4.25 -24.00
CA ALA A 338 -0.02 3.71 -23.93
C ALA A 338 0.85 4.17 -25.10
N ILE A 339 0.35 4.06 -26.34
CA ILE A 339 1.03 4.54 -27.54
C ILE A 339 1.30 6.05 -27.44
N ASN A 340 0.31 6.85 -27.06
CA ASN A 340 0.49 8.29 -26.89
C ASN A 340 1.57 8.67 -25.85
N VAL A 341 1.77 7.83 -24.82
CA VAL A 341 2.84 8.02 -23.84
C VAL A 341 4.20 7.72 -24.47
N LEU A 342 4.31 6.64 -25.25
CA LEU A 342 5.55 6.27 -25.93
C LEU A 342 5.95 7.29 -26.99
N ASP A 343 5.00 7.78 -27.79
CA ASP A 343 5.25 8.73 -28.88
C ASP A 343 5.72 10.12 -28.43
N ARG A 344 5.76 10.37 -27.12
CA ARG A 344 6.39 11.59 -26.58
C ARG A 344 7.93 11.59 -26.66
N LYS A 345 8.52 10.44 -26.94
CA LYS A 345 9.97 10.25 -27.04
C LYS A 345 10.36 9.67 -28.40
N ASP A 346 11.51 10.10 -28.93
CA ASP A 346 12.13 9.45 -30.08
C ASP A 346 12.90 8.20 -29.63
N TRP A 347 12.55 7.04 -30.16
CA TRP A 347 13.16 5.75 -29.87
C TRP A 347 14.17 5.30 -30.93
N SER A 348 14.39 6.09 -31.99
CA SER A 348 15.25 5.70 -33.13
C SER A 348 16.73 5.61 -32.75
N ALA A 349 17.21 6.53 -31.93
CA ALA A 349 18.62 6.65 -31.49
C ALA A 349 18.90 6.00 -30.12
N THR A 350 18.06 5.05 -29.69
CA THR A 350 18.23 4.37 -28.38
C THR A 350 18.91 3.01 -28.51
N SER A 351 19.22 2.36 -27.38
CA SER A 351 19.69 0.98 -27.35
C SER A 351 18.65 0.02 -27.93
N ASN A 352 19.08 -1.18 -28.28
CA ASN A 352 18.18 -2.21 -28.78
C ASN A 352 17.15 -2.63 -27.73
N ASP A 353 17.47 -2.55 -26.43
CA ASP A 353 16.56 -2.86 -25.34
C ASP A 353 15.32 -1.96 -25.36
N PHE A 354 15.49 -0.66 -25.53
CA PHE A 354 14.37 0.27 -25.66
C PHE A 354 13.61 0.09 -26.97
N LYS A 355 14.31 -0.21 -28.07
CA LYS A 355 13.66 -0.52 -29.35
C LYS A 355 12.82 -1.79 -29.25
N LEU A 356 13.29 -2.80 -28.50
CA LEU A 356 12.54 -4.02 -28.23
C LEU A 356 11.28 -3.69 -27.39
N ALA A 357 11.44 -2.91 -26.32
CA ALA A 357 10.29 -2.51 -25.50
C ALA A 357 9.24 -1.75 -26.31
N TYR A 358 9.67 -0.82 -27.15
CA TYR A 358 8.77 -0.08 -28.05
C TYR A 358 8.05 -1.01 -29.04
N ALA A 359 8.78 -1.94 -29.69
CA ALA A 359 8.20 -2.88 -30.64
C ALA A 359 7.17 -3.83 -29.98
N VAL A 360 7.47 -4.34 -28.78
CA VAL A 360 6.57 -5.21 -28.01
C VAL A 360 5.29 -4.45 -27.61
N LEU A 361 5.42 -3.21 -27.13
CA LEU A 361 4.28 -2.40 -26.71
C LEU A 361 3.40 -1.97 -27.89
N ASN A 362 3.95 -1.85 -29.09
CA ASN A 362 3.21 -1.60 -30.32
C ASN A 362 2.74 -2.88 -31.03
N GLU A 363 2.97 -4.07 -30.45
CA GLU A 363 2.58 -5.38 -31.00
C GLU A 363 3.24 -5.69 -32.36
N GLU A 364 4.40 -5.05 -32.63
CA GLU A 364 5.23 -5.31 -33.81
C GLU A 364 6.11 -6.56 -33.59
N TYR A 365 5.48 -7.72 -33.31
CA TYR A 365 6.17 -8.92 -32.81
C TYR A 365 7.26 -9.47 -33.73
N LYS A 366 7.08 -9.38 -35.07
CA LYS A 366 8.14 -9.77 -36.03
C LYS A 366 9.40 -8.89 -35.89
N LYS A 367 9.19 -7.60 -35.67
CA LYS A 367 10.28 -6.65 -35.44
C LYS A 367 10.90 -6.88 -34.05
N ALA A 368 10.06 -7.13 -33.06
CA ALA A 368 10.52 -7.48 -31.71
C ALA A 368 11.43 -8.70 -31.72
N LYS A 369 11.06 -9.79 -32.41
CA LYS A 369 11.91 -10.97 -32.60
C LYS A 369 13.27 -10.59 -33.20
N SER A 370 13.31 -9.85 -34.31
CA SER A 370 14.56 -9.44 -34.95
C SER A 370 15.46 -8.57 -34.04
N ILE A 371 14.85 -7.75 -33.18
CA ILE A 371 15.61 -6.95 -32.22
C ILE A 371 16.11 -7.81 -31.07
N MET A 372 15.31 -8.75 -30.58
CA MET A 372 15.68 -9.73 -29.55
C MET A 372 16.92 -10.54 -30.01
N GLU A 373 16.94 -11.01 -31.26
CA GLU A 373 18.08 -11.71 -31.84
C GLU A 373 19.34 -10.82 -31.95
N LYS A 374 19.17 -9.49 -32.16
CA LYS A 374 20.29 -8.53 -32.17
C LYS A 374 20.83 -8.21 -30.80
N ILE A 375 20.00 -8.21 -29.76
CA ILE A 375 20.43 -8.05 -28.36
C ILE A 375 21.25 -9.26 -27.94
N GLY A 376 20.86 -10.47 -28.38
CA GLY A 376 21.50 -11.70 -27.97
C GLY A 376 21.21 -12.05 -26.50
N GLY A 377 22.09 -12.82 -25.88
CA GLY A 377 21.89 -13.36 -24.53
C GLY A 377 21.96 -12.32 -23.40
N GLN A 378 22.53 -11.13 -23.68
CA GLN A 378 22.71 -10.08 -22.66
C GLN A 378 22.67 -8.70 -23.33
N GLY A 379 21.64 -7.93 -23.04
CA GLY A 379 21.51 -6.51 -23.36
C GLY A 379 22.01 -5.60 -22.24
N ASP A 380 21.82 -4.29 -22.40
CA ASP A 380 22.15 -3.30 -21.38
C ASP A 380 21.17 -3.37 -20.19
N LEU A 381 19.87 -3.57 -20.48
CA LEU A 381 18.79 -3.64 -19.49
C LEU A 381 18.10 -5.02 -19.51
N ILE A 382 18.11 -5.72 -20.65
CA ILE A 382 17.37 -6.96 -20.85
C ILE A 382 18.34 -8.13 -20.81
N SER A 383 18.20 -8.95 -19.78
CA SER A 383 18.82 -10.27 -19.63
C SER A 383 17.78 -11.36 -19.81
N GLU A 384 18.20 -12.62 -19.77
CA GLU A 384 17.30 -13.77 -19.81
C GLU A 384 16.19 -13.69 -18.75
N ILE A 385 16.56 -13.31 -17.51
CA ILE A 385 15.61 -13.16 -16.40
C ILE A 385 14.52 -12.14 -16.74
N ALA A 386 14.86 -11.03 -17.43
CA ALA A 386 13.87 -10.04 -17.80
C ALA A 386 12.78 -10.60 -18.72
N TYR A 387 13.12 -11.54 -19.62
CA TYR A 387 12.12 -12.21 -20.45
C TYR A 387 11.16 -13.08 -19.65
N HIS A 388 11.56 -13.55 -18.46
CA HIS A 388 10.69 -14.32 -17.55
C HIS A 388 9.86 -13.41 -16.65
N ASP A 389 10.46 -12.37 -16.08
CA ASP A 389 9.87 -11.61 -14.98
C ASP A 389 9.25 -10.29 -15.41
N TRP A 390 9.83 -9.57 -16.38
CA TRP A 390 9.37 -8.24 -16.69
C TRP A 390 7.98 -8.26 -17.33
N PRO A 391 6.98 -7.54 -16.77
CA PRO A 391 5.62 -7.49 -17.29
C PRO A 391 5.50 -6.95 -18.71
N LEU A 392 6.54 -6.29 -19.23
CA LEU A 392 6.66 -5.91 -20.64
C LEU A 392 6.39 -7.08 -21.60
N PHE A 393 6.92 -8.25 -21.28
CA PHE A 393 6.87 -9.43 -22.14
C PHE A 393 5.64 -10.30 -21.89
N ARG A 394 4.71 -9.92 -21.00
CA ARG A 394 3.56 -10.74 -20.63
C ARG A 394 2.78 -11.26 -21.82
N ASP A 395 2.38 -10.37 -22.74
CA ASP A 395 1.59 -10.74 -23.92
C ASP A 395 2.47 -11.29 -25.06
N PHE A 396 3.71 -10.84 -25.15
CA PHE A 396 4.68 -11.30 -26.15
C PHE A 396 5.10 -12.76 -25.89
N ARG A 397 5.19 -13.21 -24.63
CA ARG A 397 5.51 -14.61 -24.25
C ARG A 397 4.55 -15.64 -24.83
N TYR A 398 3.37 -15.26 -25.31
CA TYR A 398 2.39 -16.15 -25.94
C TYR A 398 2.44 -16.12 -27.48
N GLN A 399 3.35 -15.36 -28.06
CA GLN A 399 3.48 -15.22 -29.52
C GLN A 399 4.55 -16.18 -30.06
N GLN A 400 4.32 -16.72 -31.27
CA GLN A 400 5.29 -17.60 -31.91
C GLN A 400 6.65 -16.91 -32.14
N GLU A 401 6.62 -15.63 -32.47
CA GLU A 401 7.81 -14.80 -32.67
C GLU A 401 8.70 -14.75 -31.41
N PHE A 402 8.10 -14.78 -30.22
CA PHE A 402 8.84 -14.83 -28.96
C PHE A 402 9.55 -16.20 -28.80
N PHE A 403 8.82 -17.30 -28.98
CA PHE A 403 9.41 -18.64 -28.87
C PHE A 403 10.57 -18.84 -29.82
N ASP A 404 10.38 -18.48 -31.11
CA ASP A 404 11.42 -18.59 -32.13
C ASP A 404 12.64 -17.71 -31.80
N GLY A 405 12.40 -16.47 -31.36
CA GLY A 405 13.46 -15.54 -30.98
C GLY A 405 14.23 -16.00 -29.75
N TYR A 406 13.54 -16.50 -28.74
CA TYR A 406 14.15 -17.02 -27.52
C TYR A 406 15.03 -18.26 -27.80
N GLU A 407 14.51 -19.25 -28.58
CA GLU A 407 15.27 -20.44 -28.96
C GLU A 407 16.49 -20.07 -29.83
N SER A 408 16.35 -19.08 -30.72
CA SER A 408 17.45 -18.56 -31.52
C SER A 408 18.58 -17.94 -30.70
N VAL A 409 18.22 -17.22 -29.61
CA VAL A 409 19.19 -16.52 -28.74
C VAL A 409 19.86 -17.47 -27.75
N TYR A 410 19.08 -18.32 -27.09
CA TYR A 410 19.55 -19.13 -25.97
C TYR A 410 19.84 -20.59 -26.33
N GLY A 411 19.41 -21.06 -27.51
CA GLY A 411 19.63 -22.43 -27.98
C GLY A 411 18.74 -23.49 -27.35
N TYR A 412 17.74 -23.08 -26.54
CA TYR A 412 16.74 -23.95 -25.94
C TYR A 412 15.38 -23.27 -25.87
N LYS A 413 14.32 -24.08 -25.72
CA LYS A 413 12.94 -23.60 -25.76
C LYS A 413 12.55 -22.88 -24.48
N TYR A 414 11.82 -21.78 -24.63
CA TYR A 414 11.19 -21.12 -23.50
C TYR A 414 10.14 -22.00 -22.86
N CYS A 415 10.22 -22.23 -21.56
CA CYS A 415 9.25 -23.03 -20.81
C CYS A 415 8.19 -22.12 -20.17
N VAL A 416 6.97 -22.18 -20.72
CA VAL A 416 5.83 -21.36 -20.23
C VAL A 416 5.25 -21.91 -18.92
N LYS A 417 5.50 -23.18 -18.58
CA LYS A 417 4.85 -23.88 -17.47
C LYS A 417 5.82 -24.37 -16.42
N LEU A 418 6.18 -23.53 -15.48
CA LEU A 418 6.73 -24.01 -14.20
C LEU A 418 5.69 -24.84 -13.41
N SER A 419 4.38 -24.55 -13.57
CA SER A 419 3.29 -25.31 -12.94
C SER A 419 3.17 -26.73 -13.41
N SER A 420 3.40 -27.05 -14.70
CA SER A 420 3.35 -28.43 -15.19
C SER A 420 4.54 -29.27 -14.75
N ILE A 421 5.72 -28.68 -14.58
CA ILE A 421 6.90 -29.40 -14.06
C ILE A 421 6.71 -29.73 -12.58
N VAL A 422 6.04 -28.89 -11.80
CA VAL A 422 5.73 -29.16 -10.39
C VAL A 422 4.63 -30.21 -10.27
N GLU A 423 3.63 -30.22 -11.16
CA GLU A 423 2.58 -31.24 -11.20
C GLU A 423 3.12 -32.60 -11.71
N GLU A 424 3.97 -32.62 -12.74
CA GLU A 424 4.64 -33.83 -13.21
C GLU A 424 5.57 -34.41 -12.12
N LYS A 425 6.36 -33.59 -11.44
CA LYS A 425 7.20 -34.04 -10.32
C LYS A 425 6.39 -34.52 -9.11
N LYS A 426 5.23 -33.89 -8.82
CA LYS A 426 4.32 -34.41 -7.78
C LYS A 426 3.72 -35.77 -8.17
N ALA A 427 3.31 -35.94 -9.43
CA ALA A 427 2.78 -37.20 -9.93
C ALA A 427 3.85 -38.31 -9.96
N GLU A 428 5.11 -37.98 -10.28
CA GLU A 428 6.24 -38.91 -10.21
C GLU A 428 6.55 -39.34 -8.75
N VAL A 429 6.51 -38.41 -7.79
CA VAL A 429 6.75 -38.72 -6.37
C VAL A 429 5.60 -39.53 -5.80
N GLU A 430 4.34 -39.24 -6.13
CA GLU A 430 3.17 -40.04 -5.70
C GLU A 430 3.14 -41.43 -6.34
N SER A 431 3.70 -41.61 -7.56
CA SER A 431 3.83 -42.92 -8.19
C SER A 431 4.93 -43.79 -7.57
N THR A 432 6.04 -43.18 -7.14
CA THR A 432 7.15 -43.89 -6.48
C THR A 432 6.82 -44.27 -5.04
N GLU A 433 6.03 -43.48 -4.31
CA GLU A 433 5.57 -43.84 -2.95
C GLU A 433 4.52 -44.97 -2.94
N ASN A 434 3.78 -45.20 -4.04
CA ASN A 434 2.84 -46.29 -4.16
C ASN A 434 3.50 -47.63 -4.60
N ASP A 435 4.65 -47.59 -5.26
CA ASP A 435 5.40 -48.81 -5.65
C ASP A 435 6.24 -49.37 -4.50
N ASP A 436 6.63 -48.55 -3.51
CA ASP A 436 7.33 -49.00 -2.29
C ASP A 436 6.37 -49.52 -1.18
N ALA A 437 5.04 -49.46 -1.41
CA ALA A 437 4.02 -49.93 -0.46
C ALA A 437 3.35 -51.25 -0.84
N GLN A 438 3.85 -51.99 -1.87
CA GLN A 438 3.49 -53.35 -2.22
C GLN A 438 4.66 -54.30 -1.94
#